data_34db00010d84f4a86cba1009836300b9
#
_entry.id   34db00010d84f4a86cba1009836300b9
#
_cell.length_a   1.000
_cell.length_b   1.000
_cell.length_c   1.000
_cell.angle_alpha   90.00
_cell.angle_beta   90.00
_cell.angle_gamma   90.00
#
_symmetry.space_group_name_H-M   'P 1'
#
loop_
_entity.id
_entity.type
_entity.pdbx_description
1 polymer ?
#
loop_
_entity_poly.entity_id
_entity_poly.type
_entity_poly.pdbx_seq_one_letter_code
_entity_poly.pdbx_strand_id
1 'polypeptide(L)'
;MIRNFGTTGLRVSALGFGGAQIGEASVTEKEAEYLLNTALDEGVNLFDTARGYGLSEERIGRYLKKRRNDIVISTKVGYGVYGIPDWTYDSVIRGVDEALEKFKTGYIDIVHLHSCNFHVIQDSGVTDALQECVMQKKIILPAYSGDNFDLDIAIGSDRFGSIQASANLFDQRFIDHQLYSAKVKGMGVIAKRPLANAPWRFEHYPKDHYCEPYWLRMRAMNLDFGMPPDELAIRFVAWTWGIDSCIVGTTSPERIRHNARLIRKGPLPPDVVHAIRSRFRDCDHGWEAQV
;
A
#
# COMPACT_ATOMS: atom_id res chain seq x y z
N MET A 1 -11.85 -3.22 -11.96
CA MET A 1 -11.98 -1.76 -12.30
C MET A 1 -10.58 -1.16 -12.30
N ILE A 2 -10.17 -0.60 -13.43
CA ILE A 2 -8.83 0.00 -13.64
C ILE A 2 -8.97 1.52 -13.59
N ARG A 3 -8.01 2.19 -12.96
CA ARG A 3 -7.93 3.65 -12.77
C ARG A 3 -6.60 4.19 -13.29
N ASN A 4 -6.56 5.46 -13.63
CA ASN A 4 -5.29 6.15 -13.84
C ASN A 4 -4.57 6.29 -12.49
N PHE A 5 -3.27 6.05 -12.48
CA PHE A 5 -2.43 6.21 -11.29
C PHE A 5 -1.83 7.61 -11.27
N GLY A 6 -2.56 8.56 -10.71
CA GLY A 6 -2.21 9.96 -10.84
C GLY A 6 -2.07 10.38 -12.31
N THR A 7 -1.05 11.18 -12.60
CA THR A 7 -0.64 11.59 -13.96
C THR A 7 0.58 10.82 -14.48
N THR A 8 0.94 9.70 -13.84
CA THR A 8 2.17 8.94 -14.08
C THR A 8 2.18 8.13 -15.38
N GLY A 9 1.04 8.00 -16.04
CA GLY A 9 0.86 7.13 -17.20
C GLY A 9 0.56 5.66 -16.85
N LEU A 10 0.78 5.23 -15.60
CA LEU A 10 0.42 3.88 -15.14
C LEU A 10 -1.10 3.75 -14.92
N ARG A 11 -1.58 2.53 -15.06
CA ARG A 11 -2.99 2.18 -14.78
C ARG A 11 -3.05 1.05 -13.78
N VAL A 12 -3.76 1.26 -12.68
CA VAL A 12 -3.85 0.30 -11.56
C VAL A 12 -5.28 -0.12 -11.28
N SER A 13 -5.45 -1.33 -10.78
CA SER A 13 -6.75 -1.79 -10.26
C SER A 13 -7.09 -1.10 -8.94
N ALA A 14 -8.36 -0.80 -8.71
CA ALA A 14 -8.84 -0.20 -7.47
C ALA A 14 -8.55 -1.07 -6.24
N LEU A 15 -8.56 -2.40 -6.40
CA LEU A 15 -8.04 -3.37 -5.45
C LEU A 15 -6.63 -3.77 -5.88
N GLY A 16 -5.63 -3.53 -5.04
CA GLY A 16 -4.29 -4.07 -5.17
C GLY A 16 -4.06 -5.27 -4.25
N PHE A 17 -3.11 -6.12 -4.59
CA PHE A 17 -2.70 -7.25 -3.77
C PHE A 17 -1.51 -6.87 -2.89
N GLY A 18 -1.68 -6.95 -1.55
CA GLY A 18 -0.61 -6.78 -0.58
C GLY A 18 0.13 -8.10 -0.33
N GLY A 19 1.40 -8.13 -0.69
CA GLY A 19 2.21 -9.36 -0.73
C GLY A 19 2.91 -9.78 0.56
N ALA A 20 2.68 -9.10 1.70
CA ALA A 20 3.40 -9.43 2.93
C ALA A 20 3.17 -10.90 3.35
N GLN A 21 1.92 -11.35 3.36
CA GLN A 21 1.57 -12.70 3.83
C GLN A 21 2.08 -13.81 2.92
N ILE A 22 2.14 -13.59 1.60
CA ILE A 22 2.72 -14.60 0.71
C ILE A 22 4.24 -14.71 0.85
N GLY A 23 4.88 -13.84 1.60
CA GLY A 23 6.30 -13.92 1.91
C GLY A 23 6.63 -14.89 3.05
N GLU A 24 5.65 -15.26 3.85
CA GLU A 24 5.84 -16.15 4.99
C GLU A 24 6.23 -17.57 4.57
N ALA A 25 7.16 -18.18 5.33
CA ALA A 25 7.61 -19.53 5.08
C ALA A 25 6.52 -20.60 5.30
N SER A 26 5.50 -20.27 6.10
CA SER A 26 4.32 -21.12 6.34
C SER A 26 3.40 -21.26 5.13
N VAL A 27 3.45 -20.31 4.20
CA VAL A 27 2.69 -20.38 2.94
C VAL A 27 3.46 -21.22 1.93
N THR A 28 2.84 -22.29 1.45
CA THR A 28 3.44 -23.17 0.46
C THR A 28 3.54 -22.52 -0.92
N GLU A 29 4.44 -23.00 -1.77
CA GLU A 29 4.58 -22.49 -3.14
C GLU A 29 3.29 -22.62 -3.95
N LYS A 30 2.54 -23.73 -3.78
CA LYS A 30 1.25 -23.97 -4.45
C LYS A 30 0.17 -22.97 -4.00
N GLU A 31 0.13 -22.66 -2.72
CA GLU A 31 -0.80 -21.64 -2.18
C GLU A 31 -0.45 -20.26 -2.68
N ALA A 32 0.83 -19.87 -2.68
CA ALA A 32 1.29 -18.60 -3.22
C ALA A 32 0.94 -18.44 -4.71
N GLU A 33 1.20 -19.45 -5.52
CA GLU A 33 0.83 -19.49 -6.93
C GLU A 33 -0.68 -19.32 -7.14
N TYR A 34 -1.47 -20.06 -6.37
CA TYR A 34 -2.93 -20.00 -6.47
C TYR A 34 -3.49 -18.65 -6.05
N LEU A 35 -2.95 -18.03 -4.98
CA LEU A 35 -3.33 -16.70 -4.53
C LEU A 35 -3.03 -15.63 -5.58
N LEU A 36 -1.81 -15.63 -6.13
CA LEU A 36 -1.39 -14.66 -7.13
C LEU A 36 -2.22 -14.76 -8.41
N ASN A 37 -2.46 -15.98 -8.90
CA ASN A 37 -3.33 -16.18 -10.08
C ASN A 37 -4.78 -15.79 -9.79
N THR A 38 -5.31 -16.13 -8.59
CA THR A 38 -6.66 -15.72 -8.20
C THR A 38 -6.79 -14.17 -8.20
N ALA A 39 -5.78 -13.46 -7.72
CA ALA A 39 -5.81 -11.99 -7.74
C ALA A 39 -5.89 -11.47 -9.19
N LEU A 40 -5.08 -12.00 -10.09
CA LEU A 40 -5.14 -11.65 -11.52
C LEU A 40 -6.51 -11.94 -12.13
N ASP A 41 -7.08 -13.12 -11.88
CA ASP A 41 -8.38 -13.55 -12.42
C ASP A 41 -9.53 -12.65 -11.94
N GLU A 42 -9.40 -12.07 -10.72
CA GLU A 42 -10.34 -11.07 -10.19
C GLU A 42 -10.09 -9.65 -10.74
N GLY A 43 -9.11 -9.48 -11.62
CA GLY A 43 -8.78 -8.22 -12.27
C GLY A 43 -7.90 -7.29 -11.43
N VAL A 44 -7.17 -7.85 -10.46
CA VAL A 44 -6.10 -7.14 -9.74
C VAL A 44 -4.86 -7.12 -10.63
N ASN A 45 -4.31 -5.93 -10.87
CA ASN A 45 -3.06 -5.79 -11.60
C ASN A 45 -1.94 -5.13 -10.78
N LEU A 46 -2.24 -4.48 -9.65
CA LEU A 46 -1.22 -3.93 -8.74
C LEU A 46 -0.83 -4.99 -7.72
N PHE A 47 0.45 -5.38 -7.73
CA PHE A 47 1.07 -6.31 -6.78
C PHE A 47 2.11 -5.55 -5.97
N ASP A 48 1.78 -5.26 -4.70
CA ASP A 48 2.64 -4.51 -3.78
C ASP A 48 3.35 -5.47 -2.82
N THR A 49 4.64 -5.35 -2.73
CA THR A 49 5.50 -6.13 -1.84
C THR A 49 6.62 -5.28 -1.24
N ALA A 50 7.60 -5.91 -0.60
CA ALA A 50 8.83 -5.28 -0.12
C ALA A 50 9.93 -6.35 0.04
N ARG A 51 11.20 -5.90 -0.02
CA ARG A 51 12.34 -6.80 0.23
C ARG A 51 12.29 -7.46 1.62
N GLY A 52 11.71 -6.77 2.63
CA GLY A 52 11.54 -7.30 3.98
C GLY A 52 10.41 -8.32 4.13
N TYR A 53 9.68 -8.65 3.07
CA TYR A 53 8.56 -9.59 3.13
C TYR A 53 8.96 -11.02 2.72
N GLY A 54 10.05 -11.52 3.26
CA GLY A 54 10.51 -12.90 3.07
C GLY A 54 10.58 -13.31 1.59
N LEU A 55 9.82 -14.34 1.19
CA LEU A 55 9.82 -14.89 -0.16
C LEU A 55 8.92 -14.15 -1.16
N SER A 56 8.30 -13.05 -0.77
CA SER A 56 7.24 -12.41 -1.56
C SER A 56 7.70 -11.95 -2.95
N GLU A 57 8.85 -11.24 -3.05
CA GLU A 57 9.40 -10.79 -4.34
C GLU A 57 9.70 -11.98 -5.26
N GLU A 58 10.33 -13.03 -4.72
CA GLU A 58 10.66 -14.23 -5.50
C GLU A 58 9.42 -14.96 -6.00
N ARG A 59 8.38 -15.06 -5.18
CA ARG A 59 7.10 -15.70 -5.53
C ARG A 59 6.36 -14.95 -6.61
N ILE A 60 6.28 -13.61 -6.52
CA ILE A 60 5.72 -12.77 -7.57
C ILE A 60 6.52 -12.98 -8.87
N GLY A 61 7.84 -12.91 -8.84
CA GLY A 61 8.69 -13.13 -10.00
C GLY A 61 8.58 -14.52 -10.59
N ARG A 62 8.42 -15.56 -9.74
CA ARG A 62 8.31 -16.96 -10.19
C ARG A 62 7.00 -17.23 -10.91
N TYR A 63 5.89 -16.77 -10.36
CA TYR A 63 4.56 -17.15 -10.83
C TYR A 63 3.95 -16.16 -11.80
N LEU A 64 4.34 -14.86 -11.75
CA LEU A 64 3.76 -13.84 -12.61
C LEU A 64 4.66 -13.34 -13.74
N LYS A 65 5.91 -13.83 -13.88
CA LYS A 65 6.82 -13.35 -14.95
C LYS A 65 6.24 -13.48 -16.37
N LYS A 66 5.43 -14.50 -16.64
CA LYS A 66 4.78 -14.69 -17.94
C LYS A 66 3.65 -13.69 -18.20
N ARG A 67 3.19 -13.03 -17.15
CA ARG A 67 2.12 -12.03 -17.16
C ARG A 67 2.66 -10.62 -16.83
N ARG A 68 3.99 -10.41 -16.99
CA ARG A 68 4.66 -9.16 -16.61
C ARG A 68 3.98 -7.90 -17.19
N ASN A 69 3.52 -7.96 -18.42
CA ASN A 69 2.86 -6.84 -19.10
C ASN A 69 1.42 -6.60 -18.64
N ASP A 70 0.83 -7.54 -17.90
CA ASP A 70 -0.53 -7.43 -17.37
C ASP A 70 -0.56 -6.88 -15.95
N ILE A 71 0.62 -6.69 -15.32
CA ILE A 71 0.75 -6.33 -13.92
C ILE A 71 1.59 -5.07 -13.72
N VAL A 72 1.33 -4.38 -12.61
CA VAL A 72 2.12 -3.30 -12.04
C VAL A 72 2.78 -3.83 -10.78
N ILE A 73 4.11 -3.93 -10.78
CA ILE A 73 4.91 -4.35 -9.62
C ILE A 73 5.28 -3.14 -8.80
N SER A 74 4.93 -3.17 -7.51
CA SER A 74 5.30 -2.18 -6.51
C SER A 74 6.14 -2.86 -5.43
N THR A 75 7.35 -2.37 -5.17
CA THR A 75 8.21 -2.86 -4.09
C THR A 75 8.88 -1.73 -3.31
N LYS A 76 9.64 -2.08 -2.28
CA LYS A 76 10.21 -1.11 -1.34
C LYS A 76 11.67 -1.44 -1.05
N VAL A 77 12.51 -0.40 -1.00
CA VAL A 77 13.96 -0.48 -0.80
C VAL A 77 14.42 0.50 0.28
N GLY A 78 15.72 0.52 0.56
CA GLY A 78 16.41 1.43 1.45
C GLY A 78 17.10 0.76 2.64
N TYR A 79 16.80 -0.52 2.90
CA TYR A 79 17.35 -1.26 4.05
C TYR A 79 17.54 -2.75 3.77
N GLY A 80 18.28 -3.41 4.68
CA GLY A 80 18.40 -4.88 4.71
C GLY A 80 19.21 -5.46 3.55
N VAL A 81 20.12 -4.72 2.94
CA VAL A 81 21.08 -5.20 1.94
C VAL A 81 22.31 -5.71 2.66
N TYR A 82 22.70 -6.95 2.43
CA TYR A 82 23.81 -7.55 3.14
C TYR A 82 25.11 -6.77 2.90
N GLY A 83 25.79 -6.40 4.00
CA GLY A 83 27.07 -5.69 3.97
C GLY A 83 27.01 -4.21 3.57
N ILE A 84 25.82 -3.64 3.35
CA ILE A 84 25.62 -2.24 3.00
C ILE A 84 24.78 -1.57 4.10
N PRO A 85 25.20 -0.40 4.63
CA PRO A 85 24.39 0.34 5.60
C PRO A 85 23.03 0.73 5.04
N ASP A 86 22.00 0.66 5.88
CA ASP A 86 20.65 1.07 5.51
C ASP A 86 20.60 2.58 5.17
N TRP A 87 19.67 2.95 4.33
CA TRP A 87 19.38 4.33 3.94
C TRP A 87 20.57 5.05 3.31
N THR A 88 21.40 4.33 2.57
CA THR A 88 22.47 4.88 1.75
C THR A 88 22.13 4.81 0.24
N TYR A 89 22.83 5.59 -0.56
CA TYR A 89 22.76 5.50 -2.02
C TYR A 89 22.97 4.05 -2.51
N ASP A 90 24.00 3.37 -2.01
CA ASP A 90 24.35 2.01 -2.41
C ASP A 90 23.28 1.00 -1.98
N SER A 91 22.64 1.21 -0.81
CA SER A 91 21.55 0.32 -0.35
C SER A 91 20.32 0.39 -1.26
N VAL A 92 20.05 1.54 -1.85
CA VAL A 92 18.95 1.70 -2.82
C VAL A 92 19.31 1.06 -4.15
N ILE A 93 20.49 1.37 -4.72
CA ILE A 93 20.96 0.80 -6.00
C ILE A 93 20.97 -0.73 -5.92
N ARG A 94 21.64 -1.27 -4.91
CA ARG A 94 21.75 -2.72 -4.75
C ARG A 94 20.41 -3.37 -4.43
N GLY A 95 19.58 -2.70 -3.63
CA GLY A 95 18.22 -3.16 -3.33
C GLY A 95 17.34 -3.29 -4.57
N VAL A 96 17.43 -2.34 -5.50
CA VAL A 96 16.73 -2.41 -6.80
C VAL A 96 17.27 -3.54 -7.66
N ASP A 97 18.59 -3.71 -7.75
CA ASP A 97 19.20 -4.78 -8.53
C ASP A 97 18.79 -6.17 -8.02
N GLU A 98 18.83 -6.39 -6.72
CA GLU A 98 18.36 -7.65 -6.11
C GLU A 98 16.86 -7.90 -6.32
N ALA A 99 16.04 -6.84 -6.29
CA ALA A 99 14.61 -6.96 -6.57
C ALA A 99 14.35 -7.36 -8.03
N LEU A 100 15.09 -6.77 -8.99
CA LEU A 100 15.01 -7.16 -10.41
C LEU A 100 15.35 -8.64 -10.64
N GLU A 101 16.39 -9.13 -9.96
CA GLU A 101 16.79 -10.54 -10.00
C GLU A 101 15.67 -11.45 -9.47
N LYS A 102 15.09 -11.11 -8.31
CA LYS A 102 13.99 -11.87 -7.69
C LYS A 102 12.72 -11.86 -8.53
N PHE A 103 12.33 -10.70 -9.06
CA PHE A 103 11.18 -10.60 -9.96
C PHE A 103 11.41 -11.20 -11.35
N LYS A 104 12.66 -11.48 -11.71
CA LYS A 104 13.06 -12.01 -13.05
C LYS A 104 12.55 -11.10 -14.17
N THR A 105 12.74 -9.80 -14.04
CA THR A 105 12.29 -8.77 -14.97
C THR A 105 13.38 -7.72 -15.20
N GLY A 106 13.32 -7.03 -16.32
CA GLY A 106 14.25 -5.94 -16.63
C GLY A 106 13.87 -4.60 -16.02
N TYR A 107 12.67 -4.46 -15.45
CA TYR A 107 12.21 -3.21 -14.84
C TYR A 107 11.15 -3.46 -13.77
N ILE A 108 11.03 -2.52 -12.83
CA ILE A 108 9.98 -2.48 -11.80
C ILE A 108 9.15 -1.21 -12.02
N ASP A 109 7.83 -1.29 -11.86
CA ASP A 109 6.97 -0.14 -12.14
C ASP A 109 7.04 0.93 -11.05
N ILE A 110 6.99 0.54 -9.77
CA ILE A 110 6.99 1.46 -8.63
C ILE A 110 7.98 0.97 -7.58
N VAL A 111 8.91 1.83 -7.17
CA VAL A 111 9.84 1.52 -6.07
C VAL A 111 9.76 2.60 -5.01
N HIS A 112 9.39 2.20 -3.80
CA HIS A 112 9.24 3.09 -2.65
C HIS A 112 10.50 3.09 -1.78
N LEU A 113 10.84 4.24 -1.19
CA LEU A 113 11.54 4.27 0.08
C LEU A 113 10.59 3.80 1.17
N HIS A 114 11.01 2.84 2.00
CA HIS A 114 10.13 2.13 2.93
C HIS A 114 10.13 2.74 4.34
N SER A 115 9.31 3.77 4.55
CA SER A 115 9.09 4.42 5.86
C SER A 115 10.37 5.04 6.47
N CYS A 116 11.27 5.56 5.66
CA CYS A 116 12.39 6.35 6.19
C CYS A 116 11.89 7.69 6.72
N ASN A 117 12.60 8.23 7.70
CA ASN A 117 12.31 9.54 8.26
C ASN A 117 12.73 10.68 7.30
N PHE A 118 12.27 11.88 7.60
CA PHE A 118 12.50 13.06 6.75
C PHE A 118 13.98 13.43 6.58
N HIS A 119 14.85 13.18 7.57
CA HIS A 119 16.28 13.42 7.43
C HIS A 119 16.89 12.59 6.29
N VAL A 120 16.48 11.32 6.17
CA VAL A 120 16.91 10.45 5.08
C VAL A 120 16.46 11.00 3.73
N ILE A 121 15.22 11.54 3.64
CA ILE A 121 14.70 12.12 2.40
C ILE A 121 15.48 13.38 2.01
N GLN A 122 15.83 14.22 2.99
CA GLN A 122 16.48 15.52 2.75
C GLN A 122 17.99 15.42 2.53
N ASP A 123 18.68 14.60 3.31
CA ASP A 123 20.13 14.66 3.45
C ASP A 123 20.88 13.54 2.70
N SER A 124 20.16 12.55 2.22
CA SER A 124 20.80 11.35 1.70
C SER A 124 20.71 11.24 0.19
N GLY A 125 21.70 10.59 -0.38
CA GLY A 125 21.69 10.18 -1.77
C GLY A 125 20.60 9.13 -2.11
N VAL A 126 19.71 8.75 -1.19
CA VAL A 126 18.66 7.72 -1.46
C VAL A 126 17.68 8.15 -2.54
N THR A 127 17.31 9.43 -2.56
CA THR A 127 16.43 9.97 -3.62
C THR A 127 17.16 10.09 -4.94
N ASP A 128 18.45 10.44 -4.92
CA ASP A 128 19.31 10.49 -6.12
C ASP A 128 19.54 9.08 -6.67
N ALA A 129 19.73 8.10 -5.80
CA ALA A 129 19.82 6.69 -6.20
C ALA A 129 18.55 6.19 -6.91
N LEU A 130 17.36 6.56 -6.43
CA LEU A 130 16.12 6.25 -7.14
C LEU A 130 16.05 6.91 -8.51
N GLN A 131 16.47 8.18 -8.62
CA GLN A 131 16.53 8.88 -9.92
C GLN A 131 17.53 8.23 -10.87
N GLU A 132 18.68 7.80 -10.37
CA GLU A 132 19.64 7.02 -11.15
C GLU A 132 19.03 5.72 -11.68
N CYS A 133 18.26 4.99 -10.85
CA CYS A 133 17.54 3.80 -11.28
C CYS A 133 16.49 4.12 -12.37
N VAL A 134 15.86 5.31 -12.34
CA VAL A 134 14.96 5.76 -13.42
C VAL A 134 15.75 6.01 -14.70
N MET A 135 16.87 6.74 -14.64
CA MET A 135 17.74 7.00 -15.80
C MET A 135 18.26 5.71 -16.43
N GLN A 136 18.58 4.72 -15.61
CA GLN A 136 19.00 3.39 -16.05
C GLN A 136 17.82 2.51 -16.55
N LYS A 137 16.60 3.03 -16.50
CA LYS A 137 15.35 2.30 -16.87
C LYS A 137 15.10 1.02 -16.04
N LYS A 138 15.69 0.93 -14.86
CA LYS A 138 15.47 -0.15 -13.89
C LYS A 138 14.14 0.01 -13.16
N ILE A 139 13.72 1.26 -12.94
CA ILE A 139 12.40 1.56 -12.36
C ILE A 139 11.68 2.61 -13.22
N ILE A 140 10.35 2.57 -13.21
CA ILE A 140 9.54 3.57 -13.92
C ILE A 140 9.26 4.75 -13.00
N LEU A 141 8.83 4.48 -11.75
CA LEU A 141 8.33 5.50 -10.86
C LEU A 141 8.99 5.42 -9.47
N PRO A 142 9.73 6.47 -9.06
CA PRO A 142 10.21 6.59 -7.69
C PRO A 142 9.05 6.95 -6.78
N ALA A 143 8.99 6.37 -5.59
CA ALA A 143 7.86 6.50 -4.69
C ALA A 143 8.29 6.56 -3.21
N TYR A 144 7.37 6.99 -2.36
CA TYR A 144 7.53 6.97 -0.91
C TYR A 144 6.39 6.21 -0.24
N SER A 145 6.72 5.35 0.72
CA SER A 145 5.74 4.69 1.59
C SER A 145 5.98 5.11 3.03
N GLY A 146 5.05 5.83 3.62
CA GLY A 146 5.13 6.31 5.00
C GLY A 146 3.88 7.06 5.38
N ASP A 147 3.88 7.66 6.57
CA ASP A 147 2.74 8.35 7.14
C ASP A 147 3.21 9.62 7.90
N ASN A 148 2.27 10.35 8.46
CA ASN A 148 2.51 11.49 9.36
C ASN A 148 3.41 12.58 8.73
N PHE A 149 4.28 13.21 9.51
CA PHE A 149 5.15 14.31 9.09
C PHE A 149 6.15 13.91 7.98
N ASP A 150 6.69 12.70 8.02
CA ASP A 150 7.63 12.24 6.98
C ASP A 150 6.97 12.20 5.60
N LEU A 151 5.67 11.89 5.55
CA LEU A 151 4.89 11.92 4.31
C LEU A 151 4.71 13.34 3.78
N ASP A 152 4.52 14.34 4.65
CA ASP A 152 4.44 15.76 4.24
C ASP A 152 5.73 16.19 3.54
N ILE A 153 6.88 15.84 4.12
CA ILE A 153 8.19 16.11 3.53
C ILE A 153 8.37 15.39 2.19
N ALA A 154 7.97 14.13 2.10
CA ALA A 154 8.05 13.37 0.86
C ALA A 154 7.21 14.02 -0.25
N ILE A 155 5.96 14.41 0.04
CA ILE A 155 5.09 15.10 -0.91
C ILE A 155 5.69 16.47 -1.29
N GLY A 156 6.26 17.19 -0.31
CA GLY A 156 6.87 18.51 -0.52
C GLY A 156 8.13 18.48 -1.39
N SER A 157 8.87 17.38 -1.38
CA SER A 157 10.21 17.27 -1.99
C SER A 157 10.24 17.29 -3.53
N ASP A 158 9.12 17.03 -4.19
CA ASP A 158 9.02 16.86 -5.66
C ASP A 158 9.90 15.71 -6.23
N ARG A 159 10.35 14.79 -5.37
CA ARG A 159 11.22 13.67 -5.75
C ARG A 159 10.48 12.40 -6.10
N PHE A 160 9.19 12.31 -5.77
CA PHE A 160 8.39 11.10 -5.89
C PHE A 160 7.19 11.31 -6.80
N GLY A 161 6.92 10.34 -7.65
CA GLY A 161 5.74 10.33 -8.53
C GLY A 161 4.56 9.60 -7.92
N SER A 162 4.74 8.89 -6.81
CA SER A 162 3.63 8.26 -6.06
C SER A 162 3.92 8.14 -4.57
N ILE A 163 2.84 7.96 -3.80
CA ILE A 163 2.87 7.73 -2.36
C ILE A 163 2.04 6.52 -1.97
N GLN A 164 2.43 5.88 -0.87
CA GLN A 164 1.66 4.84 -0.21
C GLN A 164 1.49 5.20 1.26
N ALA A 165 0.25 5.42 1.69
CA ALA A 165 -0.09 5.88 3.04
C ALA A 165 -1.24 5.08 3.66
N SER A 166 -1.32 5.08 4.99
CA SER A 166 -2.44 4.47 5.72
C SER A 166 -3.72 5.25 5.48
N ALA A 167 -4.79 4.55 5.08
CA ALA A 167 -6.12 5.13 5.00
C ALA A 167 -7.17 4.05 5.30
N ASN A 168 -7.99 4.29 6.32
CA ASN A 168 -9.08 3.40 6.70
C ASN A 168 -10.13 4.15 7.54
N LEU A 169 -11.18 3.45 7.98
CA LEU A 169 -12.23 4.05 8.81
C LEU A 169 -11.71 4.74 10.08
N PHE A 170 -10.61 4.22 10.65
CA PHE A 170 -10.06 4.62 11.94
C PHE A 170 -8.73 5.38 11.81
N ASP A 171 -8.35 5.72 10.58
CA ASP A 171 -7.13 6.46 10.23
C ASP A 171 -7.40 7.27 8.97
N GLN A 172 -7.84 8.51 9.14
CA GLN A 172 -8.32 9.36 8.05
C GLN A 172 -7.50 10.66 7.90
N ARG A 173 -6.49 10.89 8.73
CA ARG A 173 -5.69 12.13 8.69
C ARG A 173 -5.01 12.32 7.35
N PHE A 174 -4.46 11.27 6.76
CA PHE A 174 -3.94 11.32 5.40
C PHE A 174 -4.97 11.89 4.40
N ILE A 175 -6.23 11.44 4.51
CA ILE A 175 -7.32 11.90 3.63
C ILE A 175 -7.61 13.39 3.85
N ASP A 176 -7.54 13.87 5.09
CA ASP A 176 -7.84 15.28 5.43
C ASP A 176 -6.70 16.24 5.09
N HIS A 177 -5.44 15.81 5.21
CA HIS A 177 -4.30 16.73 5.20
C HIS A 177 -3.41 16.57 3.97
N GLN A 178 -2.99 15.35 3.60
CA GLN A 178 -1.96 15.14 2.58
C GLN A 178 -2.50 14.76 1.19
N LEU A 179 -3.66 14.08 1.14
CA LEU A 179 -4.21 13.52 -0.10
C LEU A 179 -4.43 14.58 -1.19
N TYR A 180 -4.98 15.73 -0.81
CA TYR A 180 -5.23 16.82 -1.76
C TYR A 180 -3.90 17.33 -2.37
N SER A 181 -2.90 17.58 -1.54
CA SER A 181 -1.58 18.04 -1.99
C SER A 181 -0.89 17.04 -2.93
N ALA A 182 -0.97 15.75 -2.60
CA ALA A 182 -0.46 14.69 -3.48
C ALA A 182 -1.17 14.69 -4.84
N LYS A 183 -2.49 14.84 -4.87
CA LYS A 183 -3.25 14.87 -6.13
C LYS A 183 -3.01 16.13 -6.95
N VAL A 184 -2.83 17.29 -6.34
CA VAL A 184 -2.44 18.53 -7.04
C VAL A 184 -1.10 18.37 -7.75
N LYS A 185 -0.16 17.62 -7.16
CA LYS A 185 1.14 17.28 -7.78
C LYS A 185 1.04 16.14 -8.80
N GLY A 186 -0.14 15.60 -9.06
CA GLY A 186 -0.35 14.50 -10.01
C GLY A 186 0.15 13.14 -9.53
N MET A 187 0.47 13.00 -8.25
CA MET A 187 1.01 11.76 -7.70
C MET A 187 -0.01 10.61 -7.76
N GLY A 188 0.50 9.40 -8.03
CA GLY A 188 -0.24 8.16 -7.79
C GLY A 188 -0.41 7.89 -6.30
N VAL A 189 -1.57 7.41 -5.88
CA VAL A 189 -1.88 7.18 -4.46
C VAL A 189 -2.33 5.76 -4.21
N ILE A 190 -1.58 5.07 -3.35
CA ILE A 190 -1.91 3.74 -2.83
C ILE A 190 -2.31 3.87 -1.36
N ALA A 191 -3.51 3.38 -1.01
CA ALA A 191 -3.93 3.26 0.38
C ALA A 191 -3.51 1.90 0.94
N LYS A 192 -2.67 1.89 1.97
CA LYS A 192 -2.36 0.70 2.77
C LYS A 192 -3.32 0.58 3.95
N ARG A 193 -3.49 -0.65 4.48
CA ARG A 193 -4.36 -0.96 5.63
C ARG A 193 -5.84 -0.54 5.47
N PRO A 194 -6.47 -0.71 4.29
CA PRO A 194 -7.85 -0.25 4.08
C PRO A 194 -8.86 -0.93 4.98
N LEU A 195 -8.56 -2.12 5.50
CA LEU A 195 -9.36 -2.87 6.47
C LEU A 195 -8.93 -2.61 7.92
N ALA A 196 -8.05 -1.62 8.18
CA ALA A 196 -7.54 -1.33 9.53
C ALA A 196 -7.03 -2.58 10.28
N ASN A 197 -6.44 -3.55 9.57
CA ASN A 197 -6.05 -4.86 10.11
C ASN A 197 -7.21 -5.68 10.71
N ALA A 198 -8.45 -5.40 10.31
CA ALA A 198 -9.69 -6.07 10.71
C ALA A 198 -9.89 -6.12 12.24
N PRO A 199 -10.00 -4.97 12.93
CA PRO A 199 -10.10 -4.91 14.39
C PRO A 199 -11.38 -5.59 14.93
N TRP A 200 -12.43 -5.64 14.12
CA TRP A 200 -13.71 -6.27 14.44
C TRP A 200 -13.66 -7.79 14.66
N ARG A 201 -12.55 -8.45 14.29
CA ARG A 201 -12.35 -9.89 14.55
C ARG A 201 -12.04 -10.21 16.01
N PHE A 202 -11.73 -9.18 16.82
CA PHE A 202 -11.38 -9.34 18.23
C PHE A 202 -12.58 -8.96 19.11
N GLU A 203 -13.17 -9.95 19.79
CA GLU A 203 -14.23 -9.73 20.76
C GLU A 203 -13.73 -9.00 22.01
N HIS A 204 -12.49 -9.32 22.43
CA HIS A 204 -11.82 -8.73 23.58
C HIS A 204 -10.65 -7.83 23.15
N TYR A 205 -10.23 -6.96 24.06
CA TYR A 205 -9.12 -6.04 23.84
C TYR A 205 -7.83 -6.77 23.44
N PRO A 206 -7.30 -6.54 22.23
CA PRO A 206 -6.12 -7.23 21.71
C PRO A 206 -4.83 -6.53 22.15
N LYS A 207 -4.55 -6.56 23.48
CA LYS A 207 -3.39 -5.93 24.08
C LYS A 207 -2.09 -6.39 23.40
N ASP A 208 -1.19 -5.43 23.15
CA ASP A 208 0.12 -5.65 22.52
C ASP A 208 0.04 -6.27 21.09
N HIS A 209 -1.14 -6.33 20.50
CA HIS A 209 -1.32 -6.76 19.12
C HIS A 209 -1.24 -5.57 18.16
N TYR A 210 -0.64 -5.76 16.99
CA TYR A 210 -0.49 -4.74 15.94
C TYR A 210 -1.81 -4.02 15.55
N CYS A 211 -2.95 -4.65 15.79
CA CYS A 211 -4.30 -4.11 15.54
C CYS A 211 -4.83 -3.26 16.71
N GLU A 212 -4.16 -3.23 17.85
CA GLU A 212 -4.65 -2.61 19.08
C GLU A 212 -5.09 -1.15 18.90
N PRO A 213 -4.30 -0.24 18.30
CA PRO A 213 -4.72 1.14 18.13
C PRO A 213 -6.01 1.27 17.31
N TYR A 214 -6.16 0.48 16.25
CA TYR A 214 -7.37 0.50 15.44
C TYR A 214 -8.57 -0.11 16.17
N TRP A 215 -8.38 -1.09 17.05
CA TRP A 215 -9.44 -1.63 17.88
C TRP A 215 -9.95 -0.58 18.87
N LEU A 216 -9.06 0.16 19.52
CA LEU A 216 -9.43 1.25 20.43
C LEU A 216 -10.21 2.35 19.69
N ARG A 217 -9.73 2.78 18.52
CA ARG A 217 -10.42 3.77 17.68
C ARG A 217 -11.77 3.27 17.18
N MET A 218 -11.87 2.01 16.79
CA MET A 218 -13.14 1.37 16.42
C MET A 218 -14.15 1.46 17.57
N ARG A 219 -13.73 1.15 18.79
CA ARG A 219 -14.61 1.24 19.99
C ARG A 219 -15.03 2.67 20.28
N ALA A 220 -14.10 3.65 20.16
CA ALA A 220 -14.39 5.06 20.34
C ALA A 220 -15.37 5.60 19.29
N MET A 221 -15.16 5.26 18.02
CA MET A 221 -16.02 5.70 16.93
C MET A 221 -17.40 5.02 16.93
N ASN A 222 -17.49 3.77 17.35
CA ASN A 222 -18.73 2.99 17.46
C ASN A 222 -19.64 3.13 16.22
N LEU A 223 -19.08 2.85 15.04
CA LEU A 223 -19.80 2.95 13.77
C LEU A 223 -20.77 1.77 13.61
N ASP A 224 -22.06 2.07 13.37
CA ASP A 224 -23.07 1.09 12.99
C ASP A 224 -23.96 1.65 11.88
N PHE A 225 -23.90 1.01 10.72
CA PHE A 225 -24.69 1.37 9.53
C PHE A 225 -25.46 0.16 8.98
N GLY A 226 -25.62 -0.91 9.79
CA GLY A 226 -26.25 -2.13 9.35
C GLY A 226 -25.53 -2.87 8.22
N MET A 227 -24.24 -2.56 7.99
CA MET A 227 -23.38 -3.18 6.98
C MET A 227 -22.27 -3.99 7.64
N PRO A 228 -21.81 -5.09 7.02
CA PRO A 228 -20.61 -5.79 7.47
C PRO A 228 -19.40 -4.84 7.55
N PRO A 229 -18.59 -4.92 8.63
CA PRO A 229 -17.47 -3.97 8.83
C PRO A 229 -16.44 -3.98 7.71
N ASP A 230 -16.18 -5.12 7.10
CA ASP A 230 -15.25 -5.26 5.97
C ASP A 230 -15.80 -4.61 4.69
N GLU A 231 -17.11 -4.70 4.43
CA GLU A 231 -17.76 -3.98 3.34
C GLU A 231 -17.68 -2.48 3.55
N LEU A 232 -18.03 -2.01 4.76
CA LEU A 232 -17.96 -0.60 5.11
C LEU A 232 -16.54 -0.06 4.89
N ALA A 233 -15.53 -0.77 5.43
CA ALA A 233 -14.13 -0.36 5.39
C ALA A 233 -13.56 -0.31 3.96
N ILE A 234 -13.71 -1.39 3.20
CA ILE A 234 -13.09 -1.45 1.88
C ILE A 234 -13.74 -0.48 0.88
N ARG A 235 -15.08 -0.34 0.94
CA ARG A 235 -15.80 0.60 0.07
C ARG A 235 -15.51 2.05 0.44
N PHE A 236 -15.39 2.38 1.72
CA PHE A 236 -14.99 3.71 2.18
C PHE A 236 -13.65 4.11 1.55
N VAL A 237 -12.62 3.27 1.67
CA VAL A 237 -11.29 3.60 1.17
C VAL A 237 -11.22 3.55 -0.35
N ALA A 238 -11.70 2.48 -0.97
CA ALA A 238 -11.60 2.30 -2.41
C ALA A 238 -12.34 3.37 -3.21
N TRP A 239 -13.33 4.03 -2.63
CA TRP A 239 -14.12 5.07 -3.28
C TRP A 239 -13.87 6.47 -2.71
N THR A 240 -12.93 6.64 -1.81
CA THR A 240 -12.43 7.95 -1.40
C THR A 240 -11.77 8.64 -2.60
N TRP A 241 -12.19 9.88 -2.86
CA TRP A 241 -11.59 10.69 -3.92
C TRP A 241 -10.07 10.79 -3.76
N GLY A 242 -9.34 10.62 -4.85
CA GLY A 242 -7.88 10.74 -4.87
C GLY A 242 -7.13 9.45 -4.53
N ILE A 243 -7.77 8.42 -4.00
CA ILE A 243 -7.15 7.09 -3.83
C ILE A 243 -7.28 6.32 -5.14
N ASP A 244 -6.15 5.97 -5.74
CA ASP A 244 -6.12 5.26 -7.03
C ASP A 244 -6.23 3.74 -6.83
N SER A 245 -5.60 3.20 -5.78
CA SER A 245 -5.67 1.78 -5.40
C SER A 245 -5.63 1.61 -3.90
N CYS A 246 -6.28 0.58 -3.37
CA CYS A 246 -6.11 0.14 -1.98
C CYS A 246 -5.60 -1.31 -1.94
N ILE A 247 -4.52 -1.54 -1.19
CA ILE A 247 -3.87 -2.86 -1.12
C ILE A 247 -4.37 -3.67 0.07
N VAL A 248 -4.79 -4.91 -0.19
CA VAL A 248 -5.20 -5.87 0.85
C VAL A 248 -4.35 -7.13 0.76
N GLY A 249 -3.72 -7.49 1.88
CA GLY A 249 -3.00 -8.75 2.03
C GLY A 249 -3.89 -9.84 2.62
N THR A 250 -3.78 -11.05 2.09
CA THR A 250 -4.48 -12.24 2.58
C THR A 250 -3.83 -13.52 2.08
N THR A 251 -4.03 -14.62 2.82
CA THR A 251 -3.69 -15.99 2.40
C THR A 251 -4.93 -16.77 1.91
N SER A 252 -6.12 -16.13 1.86
CA SER A 252 -7.36 -16.78 1.40
C SER A 252 -7.77 -16.26 0.02
N PRO A 253 -7.86 -17.13 -0.99
CA PRO A 253 -8.40 -16.79 -2.30
C PRO A 253 -9.86 -16.30 -2.24
N GLU A 254 -10.65 -16.85 -1.32
CA GLU A 254 -12.04 -16.45 -1.12
C GLU A 254 -12.15 -14.99 -0.66
N ARG A 255 -11.21 -14.53 0.19
CA ARG A 255 -11.15 -13.13 0.61
C ARG A 255 -10.76 -12.20 -0.54
N ILE A 256 -9.89 -12.62 -1.46
CA ILE A 256 -9.58 -11.84 -2.67
C ILE A 256 -10.86 -11.64 -3.49
N ARG A 257 -11.59 -12.73 -3.79
CA ARG A 257 -12.87 -12.69 -4.52
C ARG A 257 -13.92 -11.83 -3.80
N HIS A 258 -13.99 -11.97 -2.48
CA HIS A 258 -14.92 -11.21 -1.65
C HIS A 258 -14.62 -9.70 -1.72
N ASN A 259 -13.37 -9.29 -1.48
CA ASN A 259 -12.97 -7.89 -1.54
C ASN A 259 -13.20 -7.28 -2.93
N ALA A 260 -12.88 -8.02 -3.99
CA ALA A 260 -13.15 -7.59 -5.36
C ALA A 260 -14.65 -7.36 -5.61
N ARG A 261 -15.52 -8.27 -5.11
CA ARG A 261 -16.98 -8.09 -5.21
C ARG A 261 -17.47 -6.88 -4.43
N LEU A 262 -16.95 -6.65 -3.23
CA LEU A 262 -17.35 -5.49 -2.40
C LEU A 262 -17.01 -4.17 -3.09
N ILE A 263 -15.83 -4.04 -3.68
CA ILE A 263 -15.45 -2.83 -4.42
C ILE A 263 -16.36 -2.62 -5.65
N ARG A 264 -16.76 -3.70 -6.34
CA ARG A 264 -17.67 -3.63 -7.50
C ARG A 264 -19.08 -3.15 -7.14
N LYS A 265 -19.49 -3.21 -5.86
CA LYS A 265 -20.78 -2.63 -5.40
C LYS A 265 -20.85 -1.10 -5.54
N GLY A 266 -19.70 -0.44 -5.77
CA GLY A 266 -19.65 1.02 -5.89
C GLY A 266 -19.43 1.75 -4.57
N PRO A 267 -19.51 3.10 -4.58
CA PRO A 267 -19.31 3.91 -3.39
C PRO A 267 -20.39 3.66 -2.32
N LEU A 268 -20.04 3.97 -1.07
CA LEU A 268 -21.03 4.04 0.01
C LEU A 268 -22.01 5.21 -0.27
N PRO A 269 -23.23 5.16 0.31
CA PRO A 269 -24.14 6.32 0.28
C PRO A 269 -23.44 7.57 0.86
N PRO A 270 -23.69 8.77 0.26
CA PRO A 270 -23.00 9.99 0.69
C PRO A 270 -23.22 10.37 2.16
N ASP A 271 -24.41 10.11 2.69
CA ASP A 271 -24.77 10.32 4.09
C ASP A 271 -23.98 9.42 5.04
N VAL A 272 -23.76 8.16 4.65
CA VAL A 272 -22.90 7.21 5.39
C VAL A 272 -21.45 7.70 5.40
N VAL A 273 -20.91 8.11 4.24
CA VAL A 273 -19.55 8.68 4.16
C VAL A 273 -19.43 9.91 5.03
N HIS A 274 -20.40 10.81 4.97
CA HIS A 274 -20.42 12.02 5.79
C HIS A 274 -20.41 11.68 7.29
N ALA A 275 -21.25 10.75 7.72
CA ALA A 275 -21.32 10.33 9.12
C ALA A 275 -20.01 9.68 9.61
N ILE A 276 -19.37 8.83 8.79
CA ILE A 276 -18.05 8.25 9.10
C ILE A 276 -17.00 9.36 9.29
N ARG A 277 -16.96 10.32 8.35
CA ARG A 277 -16.00 11.43 8.38
C ARG A 277 -16.22 12.35 9.58
N SER A 278 -17.47 12.69 9.90
CA SER A 278 -17.83 13.48 11.09
C SER A 278 -17.41 12.77 12.36
N ARG A 279 -17.79 11.49 12.49
CA ARG A 279 -17.46 10.71 13.68
C ARG A 279 -15.96 10.55 13.90
N PHE A 280 -15.18 10.41 12.82
CA PHE A 280 -13.72 10.41 12.94
C PHE A 280 -13.21 11.73 13.53
N ARG A 281 -13.63 12.89 12.99
CA ARG A 281 -13.22 14.21 13.49
C ARG A 281 -13.61 14.44 14.94
N ASP A 282 -14.78 13.95 15.37
CA ASP A 282 -15.25 14.07 16.75
C ASP A 282 -14.40 13.26 17.75
N CYS A 283 -13.81 12.15 17.28
CA CYS A 283 -13.04 11.22 18.11
C CYS A 283 -11.51 11.41 17.98
N ASP A 284 -11.04 12.09 16.93
CA ASP A 284 -9.61 12.28 16.68
C ASP A 284 -8.99 13.32 17.63
N HIS A 285 -8.35 12.84 18.69
CA HIS A 285 -7.63 13.65 19.66
C HIS A 285 -6.10 13.60 19.44
N GLY A 286 -5.65 13.57 18.20
CA GLY A 286 -4.24 13.47 17.85
C GLY A 286 -3.81 12.06 17.48
N TRP A 287 -4.68 11.28 16.88
CA TRP A 287 -4.34 9.92 16.45
C TRP A 287 -3.31 9.93 15.31
N GLU A 288 -2.12 9.49 15.60
CA GLU A 288 -1.10 9.26 14.57
C GLU A 288 -1.40 8.00 13.75
N ALA A 289 -1.04 8.04 12.47
CA ALA A 289 -1.11 6.85 11.62
C ALA A 289 -0.11 5.79 12.09
N GLN A 290 -0.49 4.53 11.99
CA GLN A 290 0.43 3.42 12.25
C GLN A 290 1.47 3.32 11.11
N VAL A 291 2.74 3.29 11.48
CA VAL A 291 3.86 3.12 10.57
C VAL A 291 4.27 1.64 10.47
#